data_ea8cc01697339b2644c7533adafe0235
#
_entry.id   ea8cc01697339b2644c7533adafe0235
#
_cell.length_a   1.000
_cell.length_b   1.000
_cell.length_c   1.000
_cell.angle_alpha   90.00
_cell.angle_beta   90.00
_cell.angle_gamma   90.00
#
_symmetry.space_group_name_H-M   'P 1'
#
loop_
_entity.id
_entity.type
_entity.pdbx_description
1 polymer ?
#
loop_
_entity_poly.entity_id
_entity_poly.type
_entity_poly.pdbx_seq_one_letter_code
_entity_poly.pdbx_strand_id
1 'polypeptide(L)'
;MSDVFTVDRLYGTLAPADHRSRSFEHGEIPVAVYGLGKLGLPVAATLAEASGNVIGADVDPAVVRELEQGRSHVDGEPGLDDLVERVVDEGSLRAVRNPSRAAATASVHVIVVPTLLDDENEPDLAALVAAASSIAAGLDPGDLVLLESTVPPGTTAEMLEPSLAAASGLDASEFGVAFCPERISSEQALRDIREAYPKL
;
A
#
# COMPACT_ATOMS: atom_id res chain seq x y z
N MET A 1 -21.04 10.79 -28.13
CA MET A 1 -19.59 10.77 -27.94
C MET A 1 -19.40 10.53 -26.45
N SER A 2 -19.18 9.29 -26.05
CA SER A 2 -18.86 8.97 -24.67
C SER A 2 -17.38 9.31 -24.47
N ASP A 3 -17.11 10.33 -23.70
CA ASP A 3 -15.75 10.59 -23.22
C ASP A 3 -15.35 9.38 -22.38
N VAL A 4 -14.52 8.52 -22.95
CA VAL A 4 -13.84 7.45 -22.24
C VAL A 4 -12.75 8.17 -21.44
N PHE A 5 -13.09 8.58 -20.23
CA PHE A 5 -12.08 9.02 -19.28
C PHE A 5 -11.30 7.78 -18.83
N THR A 6 -10.17 7.54 -19.43
CA THR A 6 -9.19 6.63 -18.86
C THR A 6 -8.68 7.27 -17.57
N VAL A 7 -8.82 6.59 -16.45
CA VAL A 7 -8.24 7.07 -15.18
C VAL A 7 -6.77 6.66 -15.18
N ASP A 8 -5.99 7.34 -16.00
CA ASP A 8 -4.54 7.08 -16.09
C ASP A 8 -3.77 7.69 -14.91
N ARG A 9 -4.45 8.52 -14.07
CA ARG A 9 -3.83 9.24 -12.95
C ARG A 9 -4.82 9.44 -11.82
N LEU A 10 -4.41 9.18 -10.59
CA LEU A 10 -5.23 9.44 -9.39
C LEU A 10 -5.04 10.84 -8.84
N TYR A 11 -3.80 11.27 -8.73
CA TYR A 11 -3.46 12.61 -8.27
C TYR A 11 -3.50 13.60 -9.43
N GLY A 12 -4.09 14.77 -9.17
CA GLY A 12 -4.22 15.82 -10.19
C GLY A 12 -5.25 15.53 -11.29
N THR A 13 -5.98 14.42 -11.24
CA THR A 13 -7.03 14.11 -12.21
C THR A 13 -8.29 14.94 -11.99
N LEU A 14 -8.95 15.30 -13.09
CA LEU A 14 -10.28 15.91 -13.09
C LEU A 14 -11.42 14.87 -13.19
N ALA A 15 -11.11 13.59 -13.20
CA ALA A 15 -12.11 12.53 -13.25
C ALA A 15 -13.06 12.61 -12.04
N PRO A 16 -14.37 12.46 -12.24
CA PRO A 16 -15.35 12.45 -11.15
C PRO A 16 -15.05 11.36 -10.11
N ALA A 17 -15.39 11.61 -8.84
CA ALA A 17 -15.13 10.68 -7.75
C ALA A 17 -15.77 9.29 -7.98
N ASP A 18 -17.01 9.26 -8.47
CA ASP A 18 -17.74 8.02 -8.79
C ASP A 18 -17.10 7.22 -9.95
N HIS A 19 -16.41 7.88 -10.84
CA HIS A 19 -15.64 7.21 -11.88
C HIS A 19 -14.37 6.57 -11.30
N ARG A 20 -13.64 7.29 -10.47
CA ARG A 20 -12.45 6.78 -9.78
C ARG A 20 -12.79 5.58 -8.87
N SER A 21 -13.89 5.65 -8.12
CA SER A 21 -14.35 4.53 -7.29
C SER A 21 -14.64 3.29 -8.15
N ARG A 22 -15.33 3.43 -9.25
CA ARG A 22 -15.59 2.32 -10.18
C ARG A 22 -14.32 1.75 -10.79
N SER A 23 -13.39 2.59 -11.23
CA SER A 23 -12.10 2.13 -11.76
C SER A 23 -11.30 1.36 -10.70
N PHE A 24 -11.34 1.79 -9.43
CA PHE A 24 -10.74 1.05 -8.33
C PHE A 24 -11.43 -0.31 -8.12
N GLU A 25 -12.75 -0.36 -8.01
CA GLU A 25 -13.54 -1.59 -7.83
C GLU A 25 -13.39 -2.59 -8.98
N HIS A 26 -13.06 -2.12 -10.19
CA HIS A 26 -12.82 -2.99 -11.35
C HIS A 26 -11.35 -3.37 -11.56
N GLY A 27 -10.46 -3.03 -10.62
CA GLY A 27 -9.03 -3.37 -10.69
C GLY A 27 -8.24 -2.60 -11.75
N GLU A 28 -8.80 -1.50 -12.26
CA GLU A 28 -8.14 -0.64 -13.25
C GLU A 28 -7.07 0.24 -12.60
N ILE A 29 -7.11 0.37 -11.26
CA ILE A 29 -6.15 1.11 -10.46
C ILE A 29 -5.34 0.11 -9.63
N PRO A 30 -4.13 -0.26 -10.06
CA PRO A 30 -3.30 -1.20 -9.32
C PRO A 30 -2.77 -0.59 -8.02
N VAL A 31 -2.81 -1.35 -6.94
CA VAL A 31 -2.31 -0.95 -5.61
C VAL A 31 -1.09 -1.78 -5.23
N ALA A 32 -0.05 -1.15 -4.73
CA ALA A 32 1.07 -1.84 -4.08
C ALA A 32 1.06 -1.58 -2.57
N VAL A 33 1.18 -2.64 -1.76
CA VAL A 33 1.32 -2.56 -0.31
C VAL A 33 2.72 -2.99 0.07
N TYR A 34 3.47 -2.10 0.74
CA TYR A 34 4.85 -2.34 1.15
C TYR A 34 4.91 -2.67 2.64
N GLY A 35 5.39 -3.87 2.94
CA GLY A 35 5.35 -4.49 4.25
C GLY A 35 4.08 -5.30 4.45
N LEU A 36 4.22 -6.62 4.56
CA LEU A 36 3.11 -7.56 4.73
C LEU A 36 3.09 -8.18 6.13
N GLY A 37 3.54 -7.43 7.11
CA GLY A 37 3.49 -7.84 8.52
C GLY A 37 2.06 -7.93 9.08
N LYS A 38 1.95 -7.94 10.42
CA LYS A 38 0.67 -8.12 11.14
C LYS A 38 -0.44 -7.14 10.76
N LEU A 39 -0.08 -5.93 10.33
CA LEU A 39 -1.04 -4.91 9.88
C LEU A 39 -1.12 -4.83 8.35
N GLY A 40 0.02 -4.95 7.67
CA GLY A 40 0.07 -4.80 6.21
C GLY A 40 -0.62 -5.93 5.45
N LEU A 41 -0.56 -7.17 5.92
CA LEU A 41 -1.27 -8.28 5.25
C LEU A 41 -2.80 -8.14 5.34
N PRO A 42 -3.41 -7.85 6.51
CA PRO A 42 -4.84 -7.53 6.56
C PRO A 42 -5.25 -6.36 5.65
N VAL A 43 -4.45 -5.29 5.59
CA VAL A 43 -4.70 -4.15 4.69
C VAL A 43 -4.65 -4.60 3.23
N ALA A 44 -3.59 -5.32 2.83
CA ALA A 44 -3.44 -5.81 1.46
C ALA A 44 -4.58 -6.73 1.03
N ALA A 45 -4.98 -7.67 1.91
CA ALA A 45 -6.07 -8.60 1.63
C ALA A 45 -7.43 -7.89 1.52
N THR A 46 -7.70 -6.90 2.37
CA THR A 46 -8.95 -6.12 2.30
C THR A 46 -8.98 -5.23 1.04
N LEU A 47 -7.87 -4.60 0.69
CA LEU A 47 -7.76 -3.84 -0.56
C LEU A 47 -7.94 -4.75 -1.78
N ALA A 48 -7.41 -5.97 -1.76
CA ALA A 48 -7.57 -6.95 -2.83
C ALA A 48 -9.03 -7.41 -2.99
N GLU A 49 -9.73 -7.63 -1.88
CA GLU A 49 -11.17 -7.92 -1.89
C GLU A 49 -11.99 -6.78 -2.52
N ALA A 50 -11.59 -5.54 -2.30
CA ALA A 50 -12.31 -4.36 -2.78
C ALA A 50 -11.94 -3.97 -4.22
N SER A 51 -10.68 -4.10 -4.62
CA SER A 51 -10.19 -3.60 -5.92
C SER A 51 -9.86 -4.69 -6.94
N GLY A 52 -9.61 -5.92 -6.49
CA GLY A 52 -9.23 -7.02 -7.38
C GLY A 52 -7.81 -6.93 -7.97
N ASN A 53 -6.98 -5.94 -7.61
CA ASN A 53 -5.65 -5.76 -8.22
C ASN A 53 -4.63 -5.20 -7.23
N VAL A 54 -4.12 -6.05 -6.34
CA VAL A 54 -3.14 -5.67 -5.31
C VAL A 54 -1.85 -6.47 -5.43
N ILE A 55 -0.73 -5.80 -5.24
CA ILE A 55 0.60 -6.37 -5.18
C ILE A 55 1.17 -6.12 -3.78
N GLY A 56 1.31 -7.17 -3.00
CA GLY A 56 2.04 -7.10 -1.75
C GLY A 56 3.55 -7.22 -1.98
N ALA A 57 4.33 -6.31 -1.40
CA ALA A 57 5.78 -6.35 -1.46
C ALA A 57 6.37 -6.54 -0.06
N ASP A 58 7.15 -7.60 0.12
CA ASP A 58 7.87 -7.84 1.37
C ASP A 58 9.28 -8.37 1.08
N VAL A 59 10.24 -7.94 1.88
CA VAL A 59 11.65 -8.36 1.74
C VAL A 59 11.91 -9.76 2.29
N ASP A 60 11.05 -10.24 3.20
CA ASP A 60 11.15 -11.60 3.75
C ASP A 60 10.65 -12.63 2.73
N PRO A 61 11.55 -13.53 2.25
CA PRO A 61 11.15 -14.56 1.30
C PRO A 61 10.19 -15.60 1.89
N ALA A 62 10.08 -15.72 3.22
CA ALA A 62 9.13 -16.62 3.84
C ALA A 62 7.71 -16.05 3.74
N VAL A 63 7.54 -14.76 4.05
CA VAL A 63 6.28 -14.04 3.91
C VAL A 63 5.74 -14.14 2.48
N VAL A 64 6.58 -13.81 1.49
CA VAL A 64 6.19 -13.87 0.07
C VAL A 64 5.78 -15.28 -0.34
N ARG A 65 6.55 -16.30 0.06
CA ARG A 65 6.25 -17.69 -0.28
C ARG A 65 4.94 -18.21 0.34
N GLU A 66 4.66 -17.85 1.61
CA GLU A 66 3.39 -18.23 2.25
C GLU A 66 2.21 -17.57 1.51
N LEU A 67 2.32 -16.27 1.21
CA LEU A 67 1.26 -15.55 0.51
C LEU A 67 1.03 -16.07 -0.91
N GLU A 68 2.09 -16.40 -1.67
CA GLU A 68 1.97 -17.00 -3.00
C GLU A 68 1.26 -18.37 -2.99
N GLN A 69 1.20 -19.02 -1.82
CA GLN A 69 0.49 -20.29 -1.62
C GLN A 69 -0.92 -20.11 -1.01
N GLY A 70 -1.41 -18.87 -0.96
CA GLY A 70 -2.72 -18.56 -0.37
C GLY A 70 -2.76 -18.71 1.15
N ARG A 71 -1.62 -18.66 1.82
CA ARG A 71 -1.55 -18.81 3.28
C ARG A 71 -1.16 -17.52 3.98
N SER A 72 -1.84 -17.23 5.08
CA SER A 72 -1.44 -16.20 6.02
C SER A 72 -0.28 -16.69 6.89
N HIS A 73 0.67 -15.80 7.15
CA HIS A 73 1.71 -15.99 8.17
C HIS A 73 1.41 -15.21 9.45
N VAL A 74 0.26 -14.52 9.48
CA VAL A 74 -0.19 -13.73 10.62
C VAL A 74 -1.15 -14.58 11.44
N ASP A 75 -0.71 -14.98 12.63
CA ASP A 75 -1.53 -15.76 13.56
C ASP A 75 -2.51 -14.89 14.34
N GLY A 76 -3.65 -15.47 14.71
CA GLY A 76 -4.60 -14.88 15.65
C GLY A 76 -5.53 -13.82 15.06
N GLU A 77 -5.52 -13.59 13.76
CA GLU A 77 -6.42 -12.64 13.09
C GLU A 77 -7.64 -13.35 12.52
N PRO A 78 -8.83 -13.20 13.14
CA PRO A 78 -10.03 -13.94 12.72
C PRO A 78 -10.44 -13.66 11.27
N GLY A 79 -10.56 -14.71 10.46
CA GLY A 79 -10.99 -14.64 9.07
C GLY A 79 -9.93 -14.21 8.05
N LEU A 80 -8.70 -13.92 8.51
CA LEU A 80 -7.64 -13.50 7.60
C LEU A 80 -7.16 -14.65 6.71
N ASP A 81 -7.05 -15.88 7.25
CA ASP A 81 -6.64 -17.04 6.47
C ASP A 81 -7.59 -17.30 5.29
N ASP A 82 -8.89 -17.34 5.56
CA ASP A 82 -9.92 -17.55 4.54
C ASP A 82 -9.92 -16.41 3.50
N LEU A 83 -9.70 -15.18 3.95
CA LEU A 83 -9.63 -14.01 3.05
C LEU A 83 -8.41 -14.09 2.15
N VAL A 84 -7.23 -14.39 2.71
CA VAL A 84 -5.96 -14.50 1.96
C VAL A 84 -6.04 -15.62 0.92
N GLU A 85 -6.50 -16.82 1.31
CA GLU A 85 -6.71 -17.94 0.39
C GLU A 85 -7.58 -17.51 -0.79
N ARG A 86 -8.73 -16.91 -0.52
CA ARG A 86 -9.68 -16.48 -1.54
C ARG A 86 -9.10 -15.44 -2.51
N VAL A 87 -8.52 -14.34 -1.99
CA VAL A 87 -8.03 -13.25 -2.86
C VAL A 87 -6.78 -13.62 -3.66
N VAL A 88 -6.00 -14.60 -3.18
CA VAL A 88 -4.87 -15.17 -3.93
C VAL A 88 -5.37 -16.12 -5.02
N ASP A 89 -6.32 -17.01 -4.71
CA ASP A 89 -6.92 -17.93 -5.68
C ASP A 89 -7.65 -17.19 -6.82
N GLU A 90 -8.30 -16.08 -6.49
CA GLU A 90 -8.93 -15.18 -7.47
C GLU A 90 -7.91 -14.38 -8.30
N GLY A 91 -6.65 -14.36 -7.90
CA GLY A 91 -5.60 -13.55 -8.53
C GLY A 91 -5.66 -12.06 -8.20
N SER A 92 -6.50 -11.69 -7.23
CA SER A 92 -6.69 -10.31 -6.77
C SER A 92 -5.52 -9.81 -5.92
N LEU A 93 -4.81 -10.72 -5.24
CA LEU A 93 -3.61 -10.44 -4.46
C LEU A 93 -2.45 -11.32 -4.96
N ARG A 94 -1.30 -10.73 -5.22
CA ARG A 94 -0.05 -11.43 -5.51
C ARG A 94 1.08 -10.85 -4.67
N ALA A 95 2.13 -11.64 -4.40
CA ALA A 95 3.29 -11.18 -3.64
C ALA A 95 4.54 -11.04 -4.51
N VAL A 96 5.42 -10.11 -4.13
CA VAL A 96 6.74 -9.96 -4.76
C VAL A 96 7.80 -9.64 -3.71
N ARG A 97 9.02 -10.17 -3.92
CA ARG A 97 10.17 -9.86 -3.06
C ARG A 97 10.88 -8.55 -3.42
N ASN A 98 10.67 -8.07 -4.62
CA ASN A 98 11.31 -6.85 -5.10
C ASN A 98 10.30 -5.69 -5.06
N PRO A 99 10.40 -4.75 -4.10
CA PRO A 99 9.47 -3.64 -3.98
C PRO A 99 9.45 -2.73 -5.22
N SER A 100 10.56 -2.56 -5.93
CA SER A 100 10.60 -1.75 -7.15
C SER A 100 9.79 -2.36 -8.31
N ARG A 101 9.58 -3.69 -8.31
CA ARG A 101 8.66 -4.32 -9.27
C ARG A 101 7.20 -4.01 -8.97
N ALA A 102 6.85 -3.90 -7.69
CA ALA A 102 5.52 -3.47 -7.28
C ALA A 102 5.32 -1.99 -7.68
N ALA A 103 6.31 -1.15 -7.41
CA ALA A 103 6.27 0.27 -7.76
C ALA A 103 6.02 0.51 -9.26
N ALA A 104 6.75 -0.18 -10.12
CA ALA A 104 6.64 -0.02 -11.58
C ALA A 104 5.28 -0.42 -12.18
N THR A 105 4.36 -0.99 -11.39
CA THR A 105 3.07 -1.48 -11.88
C THR A 105 1.88 -0.93 -11.11
N ALA A 106 2.10 -0.17 -10.04
CA ALA A 106 1.05 0.38 -9.21
C ALA A 106 0.90 1.89 -9.43
N SER A 107 -0.31 2.39 -9.25
CA SER A 107 -0.63 3.82 -9.22
C SER A 107 -0.97 4.29 -7.80
N VAL A 108 -1.16 3.35 -6.87
CA VAL A 108 -1.31 3.63 -5.43
C VAL A 108 -0.27 2.83 -4.67
N HIS A 109 0.48 3.51 -3.81
CA HIS A 109 1.55 2.92 -3.00
C HIS A 109 1.22 3.09 -1.52
N VAL A 110 0.93 1.99 -0.83
CA VAL A 110 0.58 1.99 0.60
C VAL A 110 1.76 1.48 1.41
N ILE A 111 2.32 2.32 2.28
CA ILE A 111 3.50 2.00 3.09
C ILE A 111 3.05 1.59 4.50
N VAL A 112 3.27 0.31 4.85
CA VAL A 112 2.94 -0.30 6.16
C VAL A 112 4.17 -1.04 6.68
N VAL A 113 5.32 -0.38 6.64
CA VAL A 113 6.59 -0.95 7.14
C VAL A 113 6.76 -0.70 8.64
N PRO A 114 7.50 -1.56 9.36
CA PRO A 114 7.75 -1.33 10.77
C PRO A 114 8.56 -0.05 11.01
N THR A 115 8.23 0.65 12.09
CA THR A 115 8.98 1.77 12.66
C THR A 115 9.34 1.40 14.09
N LEU A 116 10.52 0.87 14.27
CA LEU A 116 11.04 0.45 15.58
C LEU A 116 11.74 1.62 16.26
N LEU A 117 12.14 1.43 17.51
CA LEU A 117 13.07 2.32 18.19
C LEU A 117 14.49 1.74 18.08
N ASP A 118 15.45 2.60 17.91
CA ASP A 118 16.86 2.25 17.97
C ASP A 118 17.36 2.11 19.43
N ASP A 119 18.67 1.90 19.62
CA ASP A 119 19.29 1.73 20.93
C ASP A 119 19.24 3.02 21.80
N GLU A 120 19.06 4.18 21.18
CA GLU A 120 18.89 5.49 21.81
C GLU A 120 17.42 5.84 22.11
N ASN A 121 16.47 4.94 21.80
CA ASN A 121 15.02 5.12 21.84
C ASN A 121 14.49 6.20 20.86
N GLU A 122 15.21 6.44 19.78
CA GLU A 122 14.75 7.27 18.67
C GLU A 122 14.09 6.41 17.58
N PRO A 123 13.16 6.97 16.78
CA PRO A 123 12.51 6.24 15.72
C PRO A 123 13.46 5.79 14.61
N ASP A 124 13.60 4.48 14.40
CA ASP A 124 14.33 3.94 13.24
C ASP A 124 13.43 3.97 12.00
N LEU A 125 13.74 4.85 11.08
CA LEU A 125 13.03 5.02 9.82
C LEU A 125 13.71 4.32 8.63
N ALA A 126 14.69 3.45 8.85
CA ALA A 126 15.44 2.79 7.79
C ALA A 126 14.53 1.99 6.83
N ALA A 127 13.52 1.28 7.36
CA ALA A 127 12.55 0.55 6.55
C ALA A 127 11.70 1.49 5.68
N LEU A 128 11.30 2.66 6.21
CA LEU A 128 10.57 3.67 5.45
C LEU A 128 11.44 4.27 4.33
N VAL A 129 12.69 4.60 4.62
CA VAL A 129 13.64 5.10 3.61
C VAL A 129 13.85 4.09 2.49
N ALA A 130 13.99 2.81 2.82
CA ALA A 130 14.15 1.74 1.83
C ALA A 130 12.89 1.56 0.95
N ALA A 131 11.70 1.62 1.56
CA ALA A 131 10.43 1.59 0.84
C ALA A 131 10.28 2.80 -0.09
N ALA A 132 10.54 4.02 0.40
CA ALA A 132 10.49 5.25 -0.39
C ALA A 132 11.45 5.20 -1.60
N SER A 133 12.69 4.72 -1.39
CA SER A 133 13.65 4.54 -2.48
C SER A 133 13.17 3.55 -3.55
N SER A 134 12.52 2.47 -3.11
CA SER A 134 11.95 1.46 -4.02
C SER A 134 10.76 1.99 -4.81
N ILE A 135 9.90 2.78 -4.16
CA ILE A 135 8.74 3.44 -4.78
C ILE A 135 9.21 4.46 -5.80
N ALA A 136 10.15 5.33 -5.43
CA ALA A 136 10.68 6.37 -6.31
C ALA A 136 11.24 5.83 -7.63
N ALA A 137 11.79 4.60 -7.62
CA ALA A 137 12.31 3.95 -8.82
C ALA A 137 11.24 3.57 -9.87
N GLY A 138 9.97 3.57 -9.49
CA GLY A 138 8.85 3.25 -10.37
C GLY A 138 7.69 4.24 -10.28
N LEU A 139 7.89 5.37 -9.60
CA LEU A 139 6.86 6.40 -9.40
C LEU A 139 6.62 7.17 -10.70
N ASP A 140 5.38 7.20 -11.13
CA ASP A 140 4.94 7.94 -12.31
C ASP A 140 4.12 9.19 -11.92
N PRO A 141 4.06 10.21 -12.83
CA PRO A 141 3.20 11.36 -12.61
C PRO A 141 1.73 10.95 -12.47
N GLY A 142 1.08 11.40 -11.39
CA GLY A 142 -0.31 11.08 -11.07
C GLY A 142 -0.49 9.95 -10.06
N ASP A 143 0.59 9.33 -9.61
CA ASP A 143 0.56 8.32 -8.56
C ASP A 143 0.23 8.91 -7.18
N LEU A 144 -0.22 8.05 -6.28
CA LEU A 144 -0.56 8.38 -4.90
C LEU A 144 0.21 7.50 -3.92
N VAL A 145 0.94 8.13 -3.00
CA VAL A 145 1.66 7.44 -1.91
C VAL A 145 0.95 7.69 -0.59
N LEU A 146 0.55 6.62 0.08
CA LEU A 146 -0.12 6.63 1.38
C LEU A 146 0.84 6.09 2.44
N LEU A 147 1.18 6.89 3.43
CA LEU A 147 1.98 6.47 4.58
C LEU A 147 1.05 6.08 5.72
N GLU A 148 0.98 4.79 6.02
CA GLU A 148 0.17 4.26 7.12
C GLU A 148 1.00 3.92 8.37
N SER A 149 2.31 3.72 8.21
CA SER A 149 3.22 3.46 9.34
C SER A 149 3.16 4.59 10.36
N THR A 150 3.25 4.24 11.63
CA THR A 150 3.38 5.22 12.72
C THR A 150 4.73 5.90 12.65
N VAL A 151 4.75 7.20 12.47
CA VAL A 151 5.96 8.01 12.30
C VAL A 151 5.89 9.29 13.12
N PRO A 152 7.03 9.92 13.43
CA PRO A 152 7.04 11.24 14.06
C PRO A 152 6.29 12.31 13.24
N PRO A 153 5.71 13.32 13.89
CA PRO A 153 5.12 14.46 13.19
C PRO A 153 6.14 15.12 12.25
N GLY A 154 5.69 15.48 11.05
CA GLY A 154 6.55 16.08 10.01
C GLY A 154 7.17 15.06 9.03
N THR A 155 7.29 13.78 9.39
CA THR A 155 7.97 12.77 8.54
C THR A 155 7.44 12.75 7.11
N THR A 156 6.13 12.87 6.90
CA THR A 156 5.53 12.83 5.57
C THR A 156 5.98 14.02 4.71
N ALA A 157 5.85 15.24 5.22
CA ALA A 157 6.10 16.46 4.46
C ALA A 157 7.59 16.86 4.41
N GLU A 158 8.34 16.54 5.46
CA GLU A 158 9.73 17.00 5.60
C GLU A 158 10.76 15.95 5.16
N MET A 159 10.35 14.66 5.09
CA MET A 159 11.26 13.59 4.72
C MET A 159 10.74 12.75 3.56
N LEU A 160 9.53 12.17 3.65
CA LEU A 160 9.04 11.22 2.64
C LEU A 160 8.83 11.89 1.27
N GLU A 161 8.02 12.95 1.21
CA GLU A 161 7.72 13.64 -0.04
C GLU A 161 8.98 14.22 -0.71
N PRO A 162 9.88 14.94 -0.03
CA PRO A 162 11.15 15.39 -0.63
C PRO A 162 12.05 14.26 -1.09
N SER A 163 12.08 13.13 -0.37
CA SER A 163 12.88 11.97 -0.75
C SER A 163 12.35 11.29 -2.02
N LEU A 164 11.04 11.16 -2.13
CA LEU A 164 10.38 10.64 -3.34
C LEU A 164 10.67 11.54 -4.55
N ALA A 165 10.47 12.86 -4.42
CA ALA A 165 10.74 13.82 -5.47
C ALA A 165 12.20 13.79 -5.94
N ALA A 166 13.15 13.82 -4.99
CA ALA A 166 14.58 13.80 -5.30
C ALA A 166 15.02 12.50 -5.99
N ALA A 167 14.46 11.35 -5.59
CA ALA A 167 14.87 10.06 -6.12
C ALA A 167 14.15 9.66 -7.42
N SER A 168 12.91 10.10 -7.63
CA SER A 168 12.16 9.86 -8.88
C SER A 168 12.51 10.86 -9.98
N GLY A 169 12.96 12.07 -9.60
CA GLY A 169 13.16 13.18 -10.52
C GLY A 169 11.88 13.92 -10.89
N LEU A 170 10.75 13.60 -10.24
CA LEU A 170 9.48 14.29 -10.40
C LEU A 170 9.39 15.52 -9.49
N ASP A 171 8.65 16.53 -9.91
CA ASP A 171 8.23 17.61 -9.01
C ASP A 171 7.18 17.09 -8.00
N ALA A 172 7.20 17.59 -6.76
CA ALA A 172 6.23 17.22 -5.72
C ALA A 172 4.76 17.50 -6.12
N SER A 173 4.54 18.35 -7.11
CA SER A 173 3.20 18.62 -7.66
C SER A 173 2.72 17.55 -8.66
N GLU A 174 3.58 16.64 -9.10
CA GLU A 174 3.25 15.63 -10.09
C GLU A 174 2.70 14.32 -9.49
N PHE A 175 2.88 14.09 -8.19
CA PHE A 175 2.34 12.94 -7.45
C PHE A 175 1.74 13.37 -6.11
N GLY A 176 0.90 12.52 -5.52
CA GLY A 176 0.30 12.79 -4.22
C GLY A 176 1.00 12.04 -3.09
N VAL A 177 1.15 12.68 -1.93
CA VAL A 177 1.57 12.01 -0.69
C VAL A 177 0.57 12.34 0.42
N ALA A 178 0.10 11.33 1.14
CA ALA A 178 -0.79 11.52 2.26
C ALA A 178 -0.39 10.66 3.46
N PHE A 179 -0.57 11.22 4.65
CA PHE A 179 -0.46 10.48 5.90
C PHE A 179 -1.82 9.90 6.26
N CYS A 180 -1.89 8.58 6.37
CA CYS A 180 -3.09 7.81 6.62
C CYS A 180 -2.86 6.89 7.83
N PRO A 181 -2.74 7.46 9.05
CA PRO A 181 -2.28 6.72 10.23
C PRO A 181 -3.13 5.50 10.50
N GLU A 182 -2.46 4.38 10.73
CA GLU A 182 -3.08 3.12 11.08
C GLU A 182 -3.69 3.19 12.49
N ARG A 183 -4.93 2.72 12.64
CA ARG A 183 -5.65 2.66 13.91
C ARG A 183 -6.22 1.26 14.19
N ILE A 184 -5.62 0.25 13.58
CA ILE A 184 -6.02 -1.15 13.67
C ILE A 184 -5.34 -1.79 14.88
N SER A 185 -6.09 -2.61 15.61
CA SER A 185 -5.55 -3.44 16.68
C SER A 185 -5.20 -4.82 16.14
N SER A 186 -4.06 -5.37 16.55
CA SER A 186 -3.74 -6.78 16.28
C SER A 186 -4.86 -7.69 16.80
N GLU A 187 -5.14 -8.77 16.08
CA GLU A 187 -6.21 -9.74 16.36
C GLU A 187 -7.65 -9.21 16.12
N GLN A 188 -7.79 -7.99 15.61
CA GLN A 188 -9.05 -7.38 15.20
C GLN A 188 -8.92 -6.54 13.91
N ALA A 189 -7.85 -6.72 13.17
CA ALA A 189 -7.53 -5.86 12.05
C ALA A 189 -8.64 -5.82 10.99
N LEU A 190 -9.13 -6.97 10.54
CA LEU A 190 -10.20 -7.03 9.54
C LEU A 190 -11.49 -6.34 10.01
N ARG A 191 -11.85 -6.53 11.27
CA ARG A 191 -13.00 -5.86 11.86
C ARG A 191 -12.79 -4.34 11.92
N ASP A 192 -11.62 -3.92 12.40
CA ASP A 192 -11.31 -2.50 12.56
C ASP A 192 -11.29 -1.78 11.19
N ILE A 193 -10.72 -2.41 10.15
CA ILE A 193 -10.72 -1.86 8.80
C ILE A 193 -12.14 -1.71 8.24
N ARG A 194 -13.00 -2.72 8.43
CA ARG A 194 -14.33 -2.77 7.81
C ARG A 194 -15.39 -2.00 8.57
N GLU A 195 -15.36 -2.03 9.90
CA GLU A 195 -16.46 -1.59 10.76
C GLU A 195 -16.11 -0.36 11.59
N ALA A 196 -14.94 -0.34 12.25
CA ALA A 196 -14.59 0.70 13.19
C ALA A 196 -13.91 1.91 12.52
N TYR A 197 -13.04 1.65 11.55
CA TYR A 197 -12.26 2.67 10.86
C TYR A 197 -12.20 2.37 9.36
N PRO A 198 -13.36 2.39 8.66
CA PRO A 198 -13.37 2.03 7.25
C PRO A 198 -12.43 2.94 6.45
N LYS A 199 -11.58 2.32 5.64
CA LYS A 199 -10.62 3.00 4.74
C LYS A 199 -11.11 3.04 3.30
N LEU A 200 -12.16 2.27 3.01
CA LEU A 200 -12.73 2.08 1.69
C LEU A 200 -14.16 2.62 1.63
#